data_44bc06e93a6f4f24b693666cf7fe7411
#
_entry.id   44bc06e93a6f4f24b693666cf7fe7411
#
_cell.length_a   1.000
_cell.length_b   1.000
_cell.length_c   1.000
_cell.angle_alpha   90.00
_cell.angle_beta   90.00
_cell.angle_gamma   90.00
#
_symmetry.space_group_name_H-M   'P 1'
#
loop_
_entity.id
_entity.type
_entity.pdbx_description
1 polymer ?
#
loop_
_entity_poly.entity_id
_entity_poly.type
_entity_poly.pdbx_seq_one_letter_code
_entity_poly.pdbx_strand_id
1 'polypeptide(L)'
;MPIALNALKQACGRSHRAALSRTLSEAKSKRQPTAYLSYSPKDEEIARGLQVLFSENGWNVHIDWDKTNNADIPDMRTASSIKDKIAALDWFIFLGTPNSTGSLWLPWELGFADGKKSQDKIIIVSTTDEAGRCYGDEYTQLYRHINQTKTGTLAVYNAGMTTGGGFLRYL
;
A
#
# COMPACT_ATOMS: atom_id res chain seq x y z
N MET A 1 -9.50 12.78 2.13
CA MET A 1 -10.31 11.80 2.90
C MET A 1 -9.70 10.42 2.73
N PRO A 2 -9.67 9.54 3.74
CA PRO A 2 -9.27 8.15 3.57
C PRO A 2 -10.04 7.50 2.42
N ILE A 3 -9.48 6.46 1.82
CA ILE A 3 -10.11 5.79 0.66
C ILE A 3 -11.23 4.87 1.18
N ALA A 4 -12.44 4.99 0.63
CA ALA A 4 -13.52 4.10 0.99
C ALA A 4 -13.20 2.64 0.57
N LEU A 5 -13.39 1.66 1.45
CA LEU A 5 -13.18 0.24 1.15
C LEU A 5 -13.98 -0.21 -0.09
N ASN A 6 -15.20 0.32 -0.23
CA ASN A 6 -16.05 0.02 -1.38
C ASN A 6 -15.46 0.55 -2.70
N ALA A 7 -14.77 1.71 -2.68
CA ALA A 7 -14.08 2.23 -3.87
C ALA A 7 -12.92 1.33 -4.31
N LEU A 8 -12.20 0.72 -3.36
CA LEU A 8 -11.15 -0.25 -3.65
C LEU A 8 -11.71 -1.55 -4.25
N LYS A 9 -12.82 -2.07 -3.71
CA LYS A 9 -13.52 -3.22 -4.29
C LYS A 9 -13.98 -2.95 -5.74
N GLN A 10 -14.58 -1.78 -5.97
CA GLN A 10 -14.97 -1.37 -7.33
C GLN A 10 -13.78 -1.25 -8.28
N ALA A 11 -12.64 -0.73 -7.78
CA ALA A 11 -11.41 -0.64 -8.56
C ALA A 11 -10.89 -2.03 -8.95
N CYS A 12 -10.97 -3.02 -8.06
CA CYS A 12 -10.58 -4.41 -8.35
C CYS A 12 -11.32 -4.96 -9.58
N GLY A 13 -12.62 -4.67 -9.74
CA GLY A 13 -13.41 -5.08 -10.90
C GLY A 13 -12.97 -4.46 -12.23
N ARG A 14 -12.17 -3.37 -12.22
CA ARG A 14 -11.67 -2.69 -13.44
C ARG A 14 -10.35 -3.24 -13.97
N SER A 15 -9.77 -4.23 -13.33
CA SER A 15 -8.36 -4.64 -13.48
C SER A 15 -7.93 -5.13 -14.87
N HIS A 16 -8.84 -5.34 -15.80
CA HIS A 16 -8.51 -5.92 -17.12
C HIS A 16 -7.86 -4.95 -18.12
N ARG A 17 -7.68 -3.67 -17.80
CA ARG A 17 -7.19 -2.66 -18.77
C ARG A 17 -5.87 -1.99 -18.43
N ALA A 18 -5.36 -2.12 -17.20
CA ALA A 18 -4.08 -1.52 -16.82
C ALA A 18 -2.93 -2.44 -17.25
N ALA A 19 -2.09 -1.97 -18.16
CA ALA A 19 -0.85 -2.65 -18.53
C ALA A 19 0.17 -2.57 -17.38
N LEU A 20 -0.03 -3.38 -16.35
CA LEU A 20 0.95 -3.57 -15.29
C LEU A 20 2.22 -4.19 -15.90
N SER A 21 3.36 -3.65 -15.55
CA SER A 21 4.62 -4.32 -15.85
C SER A 21 4.60 -5.68 -15.15
N ARG A 22 4.76 -6.75 -15.91
CA ARG A 22 4.63 -8.12 -15.42
C ARG A 22 5.79 -8.53 -14.51
N THR A 23 6.90 -7.82 -14.60
CA THR A 23 8.11 -8.10 -13.81
C THR A 23 8.69 -6.82 -13.23
N LEU A 24 9.42 -6.97 -12.11
CA LEU A 24 10.18 -5.88 -11.50
C LEU A 24 11.23 -5.30 -12.48
N SER A 25 11.85 -6.14 -13.30
CA SER A 25 12.80 -5.73 -14.32
C SER A 25 12.15 -4.82 -15.37
N GLU A 26 10.95 -5.15 -15.81
CA GLU A 26 10.18 -4.33 -16.75
C GLU A 26 9.77 -2.98 -16.14
N ALA A 27 9.35 -2.96 -14.89
CA ALA A 27 9.02 -1.73 -14.17
C ALA A 27 10.24 -0.81 -14.07
N LYS A 28 11.39 -1.36 -13.68
CA LYS A 28 12.66 -0.61 -13.61
C LYS A 28 13.09 -0.08 -14.97
N SER A 29 12.95 -0.87 -16.05
CA SER A 29 13.28 -0.42 -17.42
C SER A 29 12.39 0.73 -17.89
N LYS A 30 11.12 0.75 -17.46
CA LYS A 30 10.17 1.82 -17.75
C LYS A 30 10.26 3.00 -16.76
N ARG A 31 11.20 2.95 -15.80
CA ARG A 31 11.35 3.94 -14.71
C ARG A 31 10.04 4.14 -13.92
N GLN A 32 9.24 3.10 -13.77
CA GLN A 32 8.04 3.12 -12.93
C GLN A 32 8.45 2.98 -11.46
N PRO A 33 7.92 3.79 -10.54
CA PRO A 33 8.14 3.59 -9.11
C PRO A 33 7.65 2.20 -8.69
N THR A 34 8.48 1.49 -7.94
CA THR A 34 8.14 0.16 -7.44
C THR A 34 7.83 0.23 -5.95
N ALA A 35 6.80 -0.49 -5.51
CA ALA A 35 6.39 -0.46 -4.12
C ALA A 35 6.03 -1.85 -3.59
N TYR A 36 6.42 -2.12 -2.35
CA TYR A 36 5.94 -3.26 -1.58
C TYR A 36 4.65 -2.91 -0.87
N LEU A 37 3.60 -3.73 -1.03
CA LEU A 37 2.34 -3.54 -0.33
C LEU A 37 2.26 -4.47 0.89
N SER A 38 2.22 -3.86 2.07
CA SER A 38 1.91 -4.51 3.34
C SER A 38 0.40 -4.48 3.57
N TYR A 39 -0.23 -5.65 3.63
CA TYR A 39 -1.68 -5.80 3.77
C TYR A 39 -2.04 -7.09 4.50
N SER A 40 -3.23 -7.15 5.11
CA SER A 40 -3.76 -8.39 5.69
C SER A 40 -4.14 -9.38 4.60
N PRO A 41 -3.76 -10.67 4.67
CA PRO A 41 -4.18 -11.69 3.69
C PRO A 41 -5.70 -11.78 3.49
N LYS A 42 -6.48 -11.37 4.48
CA LYS A 42 -7.96 -11.32 4.39
C LYS A 42 -8.47 -10.21 3.47
N ASP A 43 -7.61 -9.28 3.07
CA ASP A 43 -7.94 -8.09 2.27
C ASP A 43 -7.44 -8.19 0.83
N GLU A 44 -7.32 -9.39 0.27
CA GLU A 44 -6.79 -9.60 -1.09
C GLU A 44 -7.53 -8.76 -2.15
N GLU A 45 -8.86 -8.71 -2.10
CA GLU A 45 -9.65 -7.90 -3.03
C GLU A 45 -9.36 -6.40 -2.90
N ILE A 46 -9.21 -5.92 -1.66
CA ILE A 46 -8.87 -4.52 -1.35
C ILE A 46 -7.47 -4.19 -1.85
N ALA A 47 -6.50 -5.09 -1.62
CA ALA A 47 -5.13 -4.95 -2.08
C ALA A 47 -5.04 -4.90 -3.62
N ARG A 48 -5.80 -5.75 -4.32
CA ARG A 48 -5.91 -5.72 -5.79
C ARG A 48 -6.50 -4.41 -6.29
N GLY A 49 -7.56 -3.93 -5.64
CA GLY A 49 -8.15 -2.63 -5.98
C GLY A 49 -7.17 -1.47 -5.81
N LEU A 50 -6.40 -1.48 -4.73
CA LEU A 50 -5.36 -0.49 -4.51
C LEU A 50 -4.27 -0.57 -5.59
N GLN A 51 -3.83 -1.79 -5.97
CA GLN A 51 -2.87 -2.00 -7.04
C GLN A 51 -3.36 -1.38 -8.37
N VAL A 52 -4.65 -1.53 -8.70
CA VAL A 52 -5.25 -0.91 -9.88
C VAL A 52 -5.18 0.61 -9.81
N LEU A 53 -5.57 1.21 -8.70
CA LEU A 53 -5.52 2.67 -8.52
C LEU A 53 -4.09 3.23 -8.65
N PHE A 54 -3.11 2.52 -8.09
CA PHE A 54 -1.70 2.93 -8.21
C PHE A 54 -1.20 2.80 -9.65
N SER A 55 -1.57 1.73 -10.33
CA SER A 55 -1.22 1.50 -11.73
C SER A 55 -1.81 2.56 -12.65
N GLU A 56 -3.05 2.99 -12.42
CA GLU A 56 -3.69 4.13 -13.12
C GLU A 56 -2.93 5.45 -12.92
N ASN A 57 -2.09 5.54 -11.88
CA ASN A 57 -1.20 6.65 -11.59
C ASN A 57 0.27 6.39 -11.95
N GLY A 58 0.57 5.34 -12.70
CA GLY A 58 1.92 5.04 -13.22
C GLY A 58 2.84 4.26 -12.26
N TRP A 59 2.32 3.77 -11.14
CA TRP A 59 3.08 3.03 -10.15
C TRP A 59 2.96 1.51 -10.33
N ASN A 60 4.06 0.79 -10.09
CA ASN A 60 4.06 -0.67 -10.04
C ASN A 60 4.08 -1.14 -8.57
N VAL A 61 2.94 -1.61 -8.09
CA VAL A 61 2.80 -2.12 -6.73
C VAL A 61 2.93 -3.64 -6.74
N HIS A 62 3.97 -4.15 -6.06
CA HIS A 62 4.18 -5.57 -5.85
C HIS A 62 3.32 -6.08 -4.69
N ILE A 63 2.50 -7.07 -4.97
CA ILE A 63 1.71 -7.78 -3.97
C ILE A 63 2.30 -9.18 -3.80
N ASP A 64 2.62 -9.52 -2.57
CA ASP A 64 3.08 -10.85 -2.21
C ASP A 64 1.89 -11.77 -1.97
N TRP A 65 1.45 -12.44 -3.03
CA TRP A 65 0.32 -13.39 -2.97
C TRP A 65 0.64 -14.66 -2.20
N ASP A 66 1.91 -15.00 -2.03
CA ASP A 66 2.33 -16.20 -1.29
C ASP A 66 2.09 -16.09 0.22
N LYS A 67 1.81 -14.87 0.72
CA LYS A 67 1.37 -14.66 2.11
C LYS A 67 0.08 -15.39 2.48
N THR A 68 -0.72 -15.77 1.49
CA THR A 68 -2.03 -16.39 1.72
C THR A 68 -1.92 -17.81 2.29
N ASN A 69 -0.77 -18.45 2.18
CA ASN A 69 -0.66 -19.89 2.45
C ASN A 69 -0.30 -20.28 3.87
N ASN A 70 0.14 -19.36 4.72
CA ASN A 70 0.37 -19.71 6.14
C ASN A 70 0.69 -18.47 6.96
N ALA A 71 -0.08 -18.16 7.90
CA ALA A 71 0.69 -17.78 9.03
C ALA A 71 0.10 -16.68 9.88
N ASP A 72 -0.73 -17.15 10.72
CA ASP A 72 -0.87 -16.53 12.04
C ASP A 72 0.44 -16.67 12.86
N ILE A 73 1.39 -17.54 12.42
CA ILE A 73 2.67 -17.75 13.11
C ILE A 73 3.84 -17.35 12.20
N PRO A 74 4.60 -16.31 12.59
CA PRO A 74 5.82 -15.92 11.88
C PRO A 74 6.90 -17.02 11.88
N ASP A 75 7.42 -17.34 10.69
CA ASP A 75 8.60 -18.20 10.56
C ASP A 75 9.79 -17.42 9.94
N MET A 76 11.00 -17.94 10.15
CA MET A 76 12.24 -17.28 9.73
C MET A 76 12.35 -17.12 8.21
N ARG A 77 11.87 -18.10 7.43
CA ARG A 77 11.98 -18.07 5.96
C ARG A 77 11.06 -17.01 5.36
N THR A 78 9.82 -16.97 5.85
CA THR A 78 8.84 -15.95 5.47
C THR A 78 9.35 -14.57 5.85
N ALA A 79 9.87 -14.40 7.06
CA ALA A 79 10.45 -13.14 7.52
C ALA A 79 11.61 -12.66 6.64
N SER A 80 12.54 -13.57 6.27
CA SER A 80 13.66 -13.23 5.39
C SER A 80 13.17 -12.80 4.00
N SER A 81 12.26 -13.55 3.40
CA SER A 81 11.68 -13.22 2.08
C SER A 81 11.00 -11.85 2.08
N ILE A 82 10.24 -11.52 3.12
CA ILE A 82 9.59 -10.22 3.26
C ILE A 82 10.63 -9.10 3.37
N LYS A 83 11.68 -9.29 4.19
CA LYS A 83 12.77 -8.31 4.32
C LYS A 83 13.45 -8.01 3.00
N ASP A 84 13.76 -9.06 2.23
CA ASP A 84 14.42 -8.92 0.93
C ASP A 84 13.53 -8.16 -0.06
N LYS A 85 12.23 -8.46 -0.11
CA LYS A 85 11.26 -7.75 -0.95
C LYS A 85 11.11 -6.29 -0.55
N ILE A 86 10.97 -6.00 0.73
CA ILE A 86 10.91 -4.61 1.23
C ILE A 86 12.19 -3.86 0.85
N ALA A 87 13.38 -4.47 1.02
CA ALA A 87 14.65 -3.83 0.71
C ALA A 87 14.84 -3.56 -0.79
N ALA A 88 14.37 -4.47 -1.66
CA ALA A 88 14.59 -4.42 -3.11
C ALA A 88 13.71 -3.40 -3.85
N LEU A 89 12.58 -3.00 -3.27
CA LEU A 89 11.61 -2.09 -3.88
C LEU A 89 11.84 -0.65 -3.41
N ASP A 90 11.40 0.34 -4.21
CA ASP A 90 11.67 1.76 -3.92
C ASP A 90 10.86 2.26 -2.73
N TRP A 91 9.61 1.85 -2.64
CA TRP A 91 8.64 2.34 -1.67
C TRP A 91 8.06 1.21 -0.83
N PHE A 92 7.58 1.56 0.36
CA PHE A 92 6.76 0.71 1.20
C PHE A 92 5.39 1.35 1.39
N ILE A 93 4.33 0.56 1.18
CA ILE A 93 2.95 1.00 1.34
C ILE A 93 2.29 0.14 2.42
N PHE A 94 1.74 0.78 3.43
CA PHE A 94 0.92 0.14 4.46
C PHE A 94 -0.56 0.35 4.16
N LEU A 95 -1.33 -0.72 4.04
CA LEU A 95 -2.77 -0.66 3.82
C LEU A 95 -3.52 -0.88 5.15
N GLY A 96 -4.07 0.21 5.69
CA GLY A 96 -4.91 0.19 6.88
C GLY A 96 -6.32 -0.25 6.56
N THR A 97 -6.80 -1.35 7.19
CA THR A 97 -8.13 -1.92 7.03
C THR A 97 -8.63 -2.45 8.38
N PRO A 98 -9.92 -2.84 8.51
CA PRO A 98 -10.37 -3.54 9.71
C PRO A 98 -9.54 -4.78 10.07
N ASN A 99 -9.04 -5.51 9.05
CA ASN A 99 -8.25 -6.72 9.26
C ASN A 99 -6.77 -6.44 9.58
N SER A 100 -6.29 -5.23 9.33
CA SER A 100 -4.91 -4.84 9.66
C SER A 100 -4.68 -4.69 11.16
N THR A 101 -5.72 -4.29 11.92
CA THR A 101 -5.62 -4.02 13.37
C THR A 101 -5.29 -5.24 14.21
N GLY A 102 -5.61 -6.44 13.75
CA GLY A 102 -5.29 -7.71 14.44
C GLY A 102 -4.06 -8.43 13.88
N SER A 103 -3.35 -7.87 12.94
CA SER A 103 -2.19 -8.50 12.31
C SER A 103 -0.93 -8.34 13.17
N LEU A 104 -0.20 -9.44 13.39
CA LEU A 104 1.12 -9.40 13.99
C LEU A 104 2.22 -9.01 12.98
N TRP A 105 2.00 -9.31 11.70
CA TRP A 105 2.95 -9.06 10.64
C TRP A 105 3.03 -7.61 10.20
N LEU A 106 1.90 -6.94 10.04
CA LEU A 106 1.86 -5.60 9.46
C LEU A 106 2.66 -4.56 10.27
N PRO A 107 2.52 -4.47 11.60
CA PRO A 107 3.35 -3.57 12.41
C PRO A 107 4.84 -3.92 12.36
N TRP A 108 5.18 -5.23 12.28
CA TRP A 108 6.55 -5.67 12.15
C TRP A 108 7.16 -5.29 10.78
N GLU A 109 6.41 -5.45 9.68
CA GLU A 109 6.81 -5.04 8.34
C GLU A 109 7.03 -3.52 8.28
N LEU A 110 6.13 -2.74 8.87
CA LEU A 110 6.25 -1.29 8.95
C LEU A 110 7.50 -0.88 9.74
N GLY A 111 7.75 -1.50 10.90
CA GLY A 111 8.95 -1.24 11.70
C GLY A 111 10.24 -1.61 10.97
N PHE A 112 10.25 -2.71 10.22
CA PHE A 112 11.40 -3.07 9.39
C PHE A 112 11.60 -2.06 8.25
N ALA A 113 10.54 -1.64 7.59
CA ALA A 113 10.60 -0.63 6.53
C ALA A 113 11.12 0.71 7.06
N ASP A 114 10.68 1.14 8.25
CA ASP A 114 11.13 2.36 8.91
C ASP A 114 12.64 2.34 9.20
N GLY A 115 13.17 1.21 9.65
CA GLY A 115 14.61 1.03 9.88
C GLY A 115 15.43 0.85 8.60
N LYS A 116 14.82 0.58 7.44
CA LYS A 116 15.52 0.25 6.19
C LYS A 116 15.41 1.34 5.12
N LYS A 117 14.31 2.08 5.10
CA LYS A 117 14.02 3.13 4.12
C LYS A 117 14.05 4.51 4.77
N SER A 118 14.24 5.56 3.99
CA SER A 118 13.95 6.91 4.45
C SER A 118 12.44 7.07 4.67
N GLN A 119 12.04 7.83 5.68
CA GLN A 119 10.62 8.03 6.03
C GLN A 119 9.77 8.56 4.87
N ASP A 120 10.38 9.33 3.97
CA ASP A 120 9.70 9.83 2.76
C ASP A 120 9.38 8.75 1.74
N LYS A 121 9.90 7.51 1.91
CA LYS A 121 9.61 6.33 1.09
C LYS A 121 8.58 5.38 1.71
N ILE A 122 7.97 5.77 2.82
CA ILE A 122 6.89 5.03 3.48
C ILE A 122 5.59 5.80 3.26
N ILE A 123 4.57 5.09 2.80
CA ILE A 123 3.24 5.65 2.54
C ILE A 123 2.19 4.84 3.29
N ILE A 124 1.34 5.52 4.04
CA ILE A 124 0.17 4.95 4.67
C ILE A 124 -1.05 5.17 3.76
N VAL A 125 -1.78 4.12 3.49
CA VAL A 125 -3.08 4.19 2.83
C VAL A 125 -4.14 3.90 3.89
N SER A 126 -4.77 4.97 4.36
CA SER A 126 -5.89 4.86 5.31
C SER A 126 -7.18 4.57 4.55
N THR A 127 -8.02 3.70 5.12
CA THR A 127 -9.33 3.39 4.55
C THR A 127 -10.46 3.75 5.49
N THR A 128 -11.68 3.84 4.93
CA THR A 128 -12.92 3.98 5.71
C THR A 128 -13.91 2.88 5.35
N ASP A 129 -14.61 2.37 6.36
CA ASP A 129 -15.75 1.47 6.17
C ASP A 129 -17.06 2.26 5.93
N GLU A 130 -18.15 1.53 5.71
CA GLU A 130 -19.49 2.12 5.50
C GLU A 130 -20.05 2.84 6.73
N ALA A 131 -19.54 2.53 7.93
CA ALA A 131 -19.89 3.23 9.17
C ALA A 131 -19.03 4.49 9.40
N GLY A 132 -18.11 4.83 8.47
CA GLY A 132 -17.23 5.98 8.56
C GLY A 132 -16.04 5.79 9.52
N ARG A 133 -15.77 4.57 9.99
CA ARG A 133 -14.59 4.28 10.82
C ARG A 133 -13.35 4.27 9.95
N CYS A 134 -12.30 4.94 10.42
CA CYS A 134 -11.00 5.02 9.75
C CYS A 134 -10.04 3.93 10.27
N TYR A 135 -9.15 3.47 9.40
CA TYR A 135 -8.15 2.45 9.69
C TYR A 135 -6.80 2.87 9.10
N GLY A 136 -5.73 2.72 9.86
CA GLY A 136 -4.37 3.11 9.47
C GLY A 136 -4.08 4.61 9.67
N ASP A 137 -5.03 5.39 10.17
CA ASP A 137 -4.87 6.82 10.41
C ASP A 137 -3.95 7.12 11.60
N GLU A 138 -3.74 6.18 12.51
CA GLU A 138 -2.80 6.27 13.63
C GLU A 138 -1.34 6.48 13.18
N TYR A 139 -0.99 6.04 11.97
CA TYR A 139 0.36 6.19 11.42
C TYR A 139 0.56 7.45 10.55
N THR A 140 -0.53 8.18 10.23
CA THR A 140 -0.44 9.35 9.34
C THR A 140 0.32 10.53 9.95
N GLN A 141 0.49 10.54 11.26
CA GLN A 141 1.31 11.53 11.96
C GLN A 141 2.82 11.26 11.81
N LEU A 142 3.20 10.03 11.50
CA LEU A 142 4.59 9.59 11.41
C LEU A 142 5.09 9.53 9.96
N TYR A 143 4.21 9.19 9.03
CA TYR A 143 4.59 8.91 7.64
C TYR A 143 3.73 9.68 6.66
N ARG A 144 4.22 9.79 5.42
CA ARG A 144 3.38 10.23 4.31
C ARG A 144 2.14 9.36 4.19
N HIS A 145 1.04 9.96 3.79
CA HIS A 145 -0.19 9.21 3.63
C HIS A 145 -0.96 9.64 2.36
N ILE A 146 -1.77 8.70 1.86
CA ILE A 146 -2.62 8.92 0.71
C ILE A 146 -4.04 9.15 1.17
N ASN A 147 -4.62 10.21 0.62
CA ASN A 147 -6.04 10.51 0.71
C ASN A 147 -6.64 10.64 -0.68
N GLN A 148 -7.91 10.32 -0.81
CA GLN A 148 -8.67 10.58 -2.01
C GLN A 148 -9.24 12.00 -1.98
N THR A 149 -9.06 12.74 -3.08
CA THR A 149 -9.69 14.07 -3.24
C THR A 149 -11.18 13.93 -3.49
N LYS A 150 -11.93 15.04 -3.46
CA LYS A 150 -13.36 15.06 -3.80
C LYS A 150 -13.65 14.58 -5.24
N THR A 151 -12.68 14.69 -6.12
CA THR A 151 -12.76 14.23 -7.53
C THR A 151 -12.31 12.80 -7.73
N GLY A 152 -11.99 12.07 -6.65
CA GLY A 152 -11.54 10.67 -6.71
C GLY A 152 -10.05 10.48 -6.99
N THR A 153 -9.28 11.56 -7.20
CA THR A 153 -7.84 11.49 -7.47
C THR A 153 -7.06 11.18 -6.19
N LEU A 154 -5.98 10.39 -6.30
CA LEU A 154 -5.09 10.12 -5.19
C LEU A 154 -4.11 11.27 -4.97
N ALA A 155 -4.07 11.78 -3.75
CA ALA A 155 -3.14 12.81 -3.31
C ALA A 155 -2.31 12.31 -2.13
N VAL A 156 -1.02 12.60 -2.17
CA VAL A 156 -0.03 12.24 -1.12
C VAL A 156 0.23 13.47 -0.28
N TYR A 157 0.14 13.31 1.03
CA TYR A 157 0.40 14.33 2.03
C TYR A 157 1.64 13.95 2.85
N ASN A 158 2.37 14.95 3.31
CA ASN A 158 3.45 14.71 4.28
C ASN A 158 2.87 14.31 5.64
N ALA A 159 3.71 13.71 6.49
CA ALA A 159 3.35 13.33 7.86
C ALA A 159 2.68 14.47 8.60
N GLY A 160 1.55 14.19 9.25
CA GLY A 160 0.77 15.15 10.02
C GLY A 160 0.05 16.25 9.21
N MET A 161 0.15 16.26 7.87
CA MET A 161 -0.44 17.32 7.05
C MET A 161 -1.75 16.85 6.40
N THR A 162 -2.75 17.72 6.37
CA THR A 162 -4.04 17.48 5.70
C THR A 162 -4.26 18.38 4.49
N THR A 163 -3.32 19.29 4.23
CA THR A 163 -3.33 20.27 3.13
C THR A 163 -1.99 20.25 2.41
N GLY A 164 -1.91 20.82 1.23
CA GLY A 164 -0.66 20.89 0.46
C GLY A 164 -0.22 19.56 -0.18
N GLY A 165 -1.13 18.60 -0.31
CA GLY A 165 -0.84 17.31 -0.94
C GLY A 165 -0.53 17.43 -2.42
N GLY A 166 0.42 16.62 -2.92
CA GLY A 166 0.72 16.46 -4.34
C GLY A 166 0.01 15.23 -4.93
N PHE A 167 -0.21 15.23 -6.24
CA PHE A 167 -0.79 14.05 -6.89
C PHE A 167 0.22 12.90 -6.91
N LEU A 168 -0.26 11.68 -6.67
CA LEU A 168 0.56 10.46 -6.64
C LEU A 168 1.41 10.29 -7.90
N ARG A 169 0.87 10.65 -9.07
CA ARG A 169 1.55 10.54 -10.38
C ARG A 169 2.80 11.40 -10.53
N TYR A 170 3.03 12.35 -9.64
CA TYR A 170 4.18 13.27 -9.69
C TYR A 170 5.19 13.02 -8.56
N LEU A 171 5.04 11.94 -7.80
CA LEU A 171 5.94 11.53 -6.74
C LEU A 171 7.04 10.62 -7.30
#